data_efe6df8bea7f926b060a42cea5744c51
#
_entry.id   efe6df8bea7f926b060a42cea5744c51
#
_cell.length_a   1.000
_cell.length_b   1.000
_cell.length_c   1.000
_cell.angle_alpha   90.00
_cell.angle_beta   90.00
_cell.angle_gamma   90.00
#
_symmetry.space_group_name_H-M   'P 1'
#
loop_
_entity.id
_entity.type
_entity.pdbx_description
1 polymer ?
#
loop_
_entity_poly.entity_id
_entity_poly.type
_entity_poly.pdbx_seq_one_letter_code
_entity_poly.pdbx_strand_id
1 'polypeptide(L)'
;HRLKARGYDFDMVVGRVAELFNMTVREILEPSKKPQRVRARSLLCFWAVTELGLAGTVVGKRMGIVQSAVSKAVERGANVAAEHDFSIEV
;
A
#
# COMPACT_ATOMS: atom_id res chain seq x y z
N HIS A 1 -3.56 -10.59 12.05
CA HIS A 1 -2.78 -9.58 11.36
C HIS A 1 -1.96 -8.76 12.34
N ARG A 2 -0.68 -8.98 12.28
CA ARG A 2 0.30 -8.53 13.27
C ARG A 2 0.29 -7.03 13.53
N LEU A 3 0.31 -6.24 12.48
CA LEU A 3 0.41 -4.79 12.63
C LEU A 3 -0.86 -4.16 13.16
N LYS A 4 -2.01 -4.70 12.79
CA LYS A 4 -3.28 -4.22 13.31
C LYS A 4 -3.34 -4.41 14.83
N ALA A 5 -2.88 -5.56 15.31
CA ALA A 5 -2.85 -5.85 16.73
C ALA A 5 -1.92 -4.89 17.50
N ARG A 6 -0.94 -4.31 16.81
CA ARG A 6 0.02 -3.35 17.39
C ARG A 6 -0.44 -1.90 17.22
N GLY A 7 -1.67 -1.68 16.78
CA GLY A 7 -2.23 -0.35 16.64
C GLY A 7 -1.94 0.35 15.31
N TYR A 8 -1.37 -0.35 14.35
CA TYR A 8 -1.16 0.23 13.02
C TYR A 8 -2.48 0.35 12.28
N ASP A 9 -2.65 1.42 11.54
CA ASP A 9 -3.83 1.63 10.71
C ASP A 9 -3.41 1.99 9.27
N PHE A 10 -4.40 2.18 8.41
CA PHE A 10 -4.15 2.49 7.02
C PHE A 10 -3.32 3.77 6.84
N ASP A 11 -3.64 4.80 7.61
CA ASP A 11 -2.93 6.09 7.48
C ASP A 11 -1.46 5.98 7.88
N MET A 12 -1.14 5.16 8.88
CA MET A 12 0.24 4.92 9.27
C MET A 12 1.00 4.20 8.16
N VAL A 13 0.36 3.24 7.50
CA VAL A 13 0.97 2.51 6.39
C VAL A 13 1.19 3.45 5.19
N VAL A 14 0.23 4.31 4.89
CA VAL A 14 0.39 5.32 3.83
C VAL A 14 1.61 6.19 4.12
N GLY A 15 1.75 6.65 5.36
CA GLY A 15 2.89 7.47 5.77
C GLY A 15 4.22 6.75 5.58
N ARG A 16 4.26 5.46 5.90
CA ARG A 16 5.49 4.68 5.72
C ARG A 16 5.86 4.54 4.24
N VAL A 17 4.86 4.26 3.39
CA VAL A 17 5.09 4.16 1.94
C VAL A 17 5.57 5.51 1.39
N ALA A 18 4.96 6.60 1.85
CA ALA A 18 5.35 7.94 1.43
C ALA A 18 6.82 8.21 1.75
N GLU A 19 7.28 7.82 2.95
CA GLU A 19 8.68 7.93 3.34
C GLU A 19 9.59 7.14 2.39
N LEU A 20 9.24 5.87 2.15
CA LEU A 20 10.07 4.99 1.33
C LEU A 20 10.24 5.48 -0.10
N PHE A 21 9.20 6.11 -0.65
CA PHE A 21 9.21 6.58 -2.03
C PHE A 21 9.48 8.07 -2.16
N ASN A 22 9.72 8.75 -1.04
CA ASN A 22 9.95 10.19 -1.01
C ASN A 22 8.80 10.95 -1.71
N MET A 23 7.59 10.59 -1.37
CA MET A 23 6.35 11.16 -1.90
C MET A 23 5.50 11.70 -0.78
N THR A 24 4.56 12.58 -1.10
CA THR A 24 3.56 13.02 -0.12
C THR A 24 2.45 11.96 -0.02
N VAL A 25 1.75 11.95 1.10
CA VAL A 25 0.58 11.09 1.28
C VAL A 25 -0.45 11.34 0.18
N ARG A 26 -0.65 12.60 -0.18
CA ARG A 26 -1.58 12.99 -1.24
C ARG A 26 -1.21 12.33 -2.58
N GLU A 27 0.08 12.36 -2.94
CA GLU A 27 0.56 11.74 -4.17
C GLU A 27 0.31 10.23 -4.18
N ILE A 28 0.48 9.58 -3.02
CA ILE A 28 0.22 8.15 -2.89
C ILE A 28 -1.26 7.83 -3.09
N LEU A 29 -2.14 8.66 -2.55
CA LEU A 29 -3.59 8.37 -2.58
C LEU A 29 -4.27 8.75 -3.89
N GLU A 30 -3.64 9.58 -4.72
CA GLU A 30 -4.20 9.95 -6.02
C GLU A 30 -3.93 8.88 -7.07
N PRO A 31 -4.92 8.50 -7.89
CA PRO A 31 -4.69 7.59 -9.02
C PRO A 31 -3.67 8.18 -9.98
N SER A 32 -2.80 7.33 -10.51
CA SER A 32 -1.74 7.76 -11.41
C SER A 32 -1.25 6.59 -12.23
N LYS A 33 -0.77 6.86 -13.44
CA LYS A 33 -0.11 5.88 -14.30
C LYS A 33 1.40 6.02 -14.29
N LYS A 34 1.94 7.00 -13.54
CA LYS A 34 3.38 7.17 -13.42
C LYS A 34 3.99 5.96 -12.72
N PRO A 35 5.05 5.35 -13.29
CA PRO A 35 5.60 4.09 -12.76
C PRO A 35 5.92 4.10 -11.27
N GLN A 36 6.54 5.16 -10.77
CA GLN A 36 6.88 5.24 -9.35
C GLN A 36 5.64 5.31 -8.45
N ARG A 37 4.60 5.99 -8.91
CA ARG A 37 3.35 6.05 -8.14
C ARG A 37 2.61 4.72 -8.17
N VAL A 38 2.62 4.05 -9.32
CA VAL A 38 2.04 2.71 -9.43
C VAL A 38 2.73 1.76 -8.45
N ARG A 39 4.05 1.80 -8.38
CA ARG A 39 4.84 0.96 -7.47
C ARG A 39 4.51 1.27 -6.01
N ALA A 40 4.46 2.55 -5.65
CA ALA A 40 4.16 2.97 -4.28
C ALA A 40 2.73 2.56 -3.87
N ARG A 41 1.76 2.80 -4.73
CA ARG A 41 0.37 2.43 -4.47
C ARG A 41 0.20 0.92 -4.37
N SER A 42 0.94 0.17 -5.17
CA SER A 42 0.94 -1.30 -5.12
C SER A 42 1.49 -1.81 -3.79
N LEU A 43 2.58 -1.22 -3.31
CA LEU A 43 3.16 -1.57 -2.02
C LEU A 43 2.16 -1.29 -0.89
N LEU A 44 1.48 -0.15 -0.95
CA LEU A 44 0.45 0.20 0.02
C LEU A 44 -0.67 -0.85 0.04
N CYS A 45 -1.17 -1.23 -1.13
CA CYS A 45 -2.22 -2.26 -1.22
C CYS A 45 -1.75 -3.58 -0.63
N PHE A 46 -0.53 -3.98 -0.95
CA PHE A 46 0.06 -5.22 -0.43
C PHE A 46 0.09 -5.22 1.11
N TRP A 47 0.63 -4.17 1.70
CA TRP A 47 0.73 -4.08 3.14
C TRP A 47 -0.64 -3.92 3.82
N ALA A 48 -1.54 -3.15 3.23
CA ALA A 48 -2.88 -2.96 3.80
C ALA A 48 -3.65 -4.28 3.87
N VAL A 49 -3.57 -5.08 2.83
CA VAL A 49 -4.26 -6.37 2.80
C VAL A 49 -3.55 -7.42 3.65
N THR A 50 -2.23 -7.56 3.51
CA THR A 50 -1.51 -8.65 4.16
C THR A 50 -1.13 -8.36 5.60
N GLU A 51 -0.71 -7.14 5.90
CA GLU A 51 -0.24 -6.80 7.25
C GLU A 51 -1.33 -6.24 8.15
N LEU A 52 -2.28 -5.50 7.59
CA LEU A 52 -3.40 -4.97 8.37
C LEU A 52 -4.65 -5.86 8.28
N GLY A 53 -4.70 -6.76 7.31
CA GLY A 53 -5.85 -7.63 7.13
C GLY A 53 -7.09 -6.92 6.62
N LEU A 54 -6.94 -5.81 5.94
CA LEU A 54 -8.08 -5.08 5.39
C LEU A 54 -8.64 -5.80 4.17
N ALA A 55 -9.97 -5.78 4.03
CA ALA A 55 -10.61 -6.36 2.85
C ALA A 55 -10.25 -5.54 1.61
N GLY A 56 -10.16 -6.23 0.47
CA GLY A 56 -9.86 -5.55 -0.81
C GLY A 56 -10.85 -4.46 -1.16
N THR A 57 -12.12 -4.61 -0.78
CA THR A 57 -13.14 -3.59 -1.00
C THR A 57 -12.87 -2.33 -0.19
N VAL A 58 -12.40 -2.49 1.04
CA VAL A 58 -12.05 -1.36 1.91
C VAL A 58 -10.86 -0.61 1.35
N VAL A 59 -9.81 -1.36 0.96
CA VAL A 59 -8.61 -0.76 0.36
C VAL A 59 -8.98 -0.05 -0.95
N GLY A 60 -9.82 -0.68 -1.77
CA GLY A 60 -10.26 -0.10 -3.03
C GLY A 60 -10.96 1.24 -2.85
N LYS A 61 -11.81 1.36 -1.84
CA LYS A 61 -12.49 2.64 -1.54
C LYS A 61 -11.50 3.73 -1.16
N ARG A 62 -10.52 3.38 -0.32
CA ARG A 62 -9.49 4.34 0.10
C ARG A 62 -8.59 4.75 -1.06
N MET A 63 -8.35 3.85 -1.99
CA MET A 63 -7.43 4.07 -3.12
C MET A 63 -8.13 4.57 -4.38
N GLY A 64 -9.46 4.54 -4.40
CA GLY A 64 -10.23 4.94 -5.59
C GLY A 64 -10.15 3.95 -6.73
N ILE A 65 -10.05 2.65 -6.42
CA ILE A 65 -9.95 1.59 -7.43
C ILE A 65 -10.89 0.43 -7.08
N VAL A 66 -11.22 -0.39 -8.08
CA VAL A 66 -12.08 -1.55 -7.89
C VAL A 66 -11.32 -2.71 -7.25
N GLN A 67 -12.05 -3.66 -6.65
CA GLN A 67 -11.45 -4.78 -5.94
C GLN A 67 -10.49 -5.60 -6.79
N SER A 68 -10.83 -5.85 -8.07
CA SER A 68 -9.95 -6.62 -8.96
C SER A 68 -8.62 -5.90 -9.18
N ALA A 69 -8.63 -4.57 -9.21
CA ALA A 69 -7.40 -3.78 -9.33
C ALA A 69 -6.58 -3.87 -8.03
N VAL A 70 -7.25 -3.93 -6.87
CA VAL A 70 -6.56 -4.13 -5.59
C VAL A 70 -5.81 -5.47 -5.59
N SER A 71 -6.46 -6.54 -6.05
CA SER A 71 -5.83 -7.87 -6.10
C SER A 71 -4.57 -7.87 -6.95
N LYS A 72 -4.61 -7.23 -8.12
CA LYS A 72 -3.43 -7.10 -8.98
C LYS A 72 -2.35 -6.23 -8.33
N ALA A 73 -2.75 -5.17 -7.66
CA ALA A 73 -1.81 -4.30 -6.97
C ALA A 73 -1.13 -5.04 -5.81
N VAL A 74 -1.84 -5.90 -5.10
CA VAL A 74 -1.26 -6.70 -4.01
C VAL A 74 -0.13 -7.59 -4.55
N GLU A 75 -0.35 -8.28 -5.67
CA GLU A 75 0.69 -9.10 -6.29
C GLU A 75 1.91 -8.25 -6.69
N ARG A 76 1.67 -7.12 -7.32
CA ARG A 76 2.74 -6.22 -7.75
C ARG A 76 3.49 -5.66 -6.54
N GLY A 77 2.74 -5.31 -5.49
CA GLY A 77 3.32 -4.76 -4.26
C GLY A 77 4.21 -5.77 -3.53
N ALA A 78 3.84 -7.05 -3.56
CA ALA A 78 4.68 -8.10 -2.99
C ALA A 78 6.05 -8.13 -3.67
N ASN A 79 6.05 -8.00 -5.01
CA ASN A 79 7.30 -7.97 -5.77
C ASN A 79 8.11 -6.71 -5.47
N VAL A 80 7.46 -5.57 -5.33
CA VAL A 80 8.13 -4.31 -4.98
C VAL A 80 8.82 -4.43 -3.61
N ALA A 81 8.12 -4.99 -2.64
CA ALA A 81 8.68 -5.18 -1.30
C ALA A 81 9.91 -6.09 -1.34
N ALA A 82 9.83 -7.19 -2.09
CA ALA A 82 10.91 -8.15 -2.20
C ALA A 82 12.12 -7.58 -2.93
N GLU A 83 11.90 -6.88 -4.05
CA GLU A 83 12.98 -6.29 -4.85
C GLU A 83 13.84 -5.31 -4.07
N HIS A 84 13.21 -4.53 -3.21
CA HIS A 84 13.88 -3.45 -2.48
C HIS A 84 14.13 -3.78 -1.01
N ASP A 85 13.71 -4.97 -0.58
CA ASP A 85 13.80 -5.37 0.83
C ASP A 85 13.15 -4.33 1.75
N PHE A 86 12.03 -3.77 1.32
CA PHE A 86 11.29 -2.78 2.11
C PHE A 86 10.65 -3.42 3.33
N SER A 87 10.75 -2.73 4.46
CA SER A 87 10.09 -3.12 5.69
C SER A 87 9.06 -2.07 6.07
N ILE A 88 7.89 -2.53 6.50
CA ILE A 88 6.83 -1.63 6.96
C ILE A 88 7.20 -0.96 8.28
N GLU A 89 7.99 -1.63 9.10
CA GLU A 89 8.48 -1.08 10.36
C GLU A 89 9.86 -0.46 10.19
N VAL A 90 10.06 0.68 10.83
CA VAL A 90 11.36 1.36 10.82
C VAL A 90 12.34 0.66 11.73
#